data_0a49486e6aae01125ca4eca4bd2a4be2
#
_entry.id   0a49486e6aae01125ca4eca4bd2a4be2
#
_cell.length_a   1.000
_cell.length_b   1.000
_cell.length_c   1.000
_cell.angle_alpha   90.00
_cell.angle_beta   90.00
_cell.angle_gamma   90.00
#
_symmetry.space_group_name_H-M   'P 1'
#
loop_
_entity.id
_entity.type
_entity.pdbx_description
1 polymer ?
#
loop_
_entity_poly.entity_id
_entity_poly.type
_entity_poly.pdbx_seq_one_letter_code
_entity_poly.pdbx_strand_id
1 'polypeptide(L)'
;MVRHTRKKKVAKCQCSPSCNNPPLDNSPFCATHIKFCPRRSPLSGFEPEFKPELYNKHSGIKEALNCFAYAFDYRGLPKKTGCTKDSCPVPFPQPGRASGYPKWSKVKGKRCPDLIGRLFGDVPDIKMATFEKRCPKKYSKIALVVDEDEDYHFYRQDSNGYWSHKPGATDVTHIDATGRPIYDPQLASRLYPGSGLHYNQFCSYLCAPKTRKLRLKRGGTRKVKKGLVFV
;
A
#
# COMPACT_ATOMS: atom_id res chain seq x y z
N MET A 1 -41.44 10.16 -26.30
CA MET A 1 -40.60 10.12 -25.10
C MET A 1 -40.21 8.70 -24.80
N VAL A 2 -38.99 8.31 -25.17
CA VAL A 2 -38.48 6.96 -24.91
C VAL A 2 -37.87 6.94 -23.50
N ARG A 3 -38.49 6.22 -22.59
CA ARG A 3 -37.95 6.00 -21.25
C ARG A 3 -36.77 5.03 -21.32
N HIS A 4 -35.55 5.52 -21.20
CA HIS A 4 -34.38 4.70 -20.97
C HIS A 4 -34.43 4.07 -19.57
N THR A 5 -34.89 2.85 -19.48
CA THR A 5 -34.77 2.04 -18.27
C THR A 5 -33.31 1.69 -18.07
N ARG A 6 -32.64 2.33 -17.08
CA ARG A 6 -31.32 1.91 -16.60
C ARG A 6 -31.41 0.47 -16.14
N LYS A 7 -30.83 -0.46 -16.89
CA LYS A 7 -30.66 -1.85 -16.43
C LYS A 7 -29.85 -1.81 -15.12
N LYS A 8 -30.47 -2.20 -14.00
CA LYS A 8 -29.76 -2.39 -12.72
C LYS A 8 -28.66 -3.42 -12.97
N LYS A 9 -27.37 -3.05 -12.75
CA LYS A 9 -26.28 -4.00 -12.74
C LYS A 9 -26.56 -5.02 -11.64
N VAL A 10 -26.76 -6.27 -12.00
CA VAL A 10 -26.92 -7.36 -11.03
C VAL A 10 -25.59 -7.48 -10.28
N ALA A 11 -25.65 -7.44 -8.96
CA ALA A 11 -24.49 -7.63 -8.12
C ALA A 11 -23.95 -9.05 -8.34
N LYS A 12 -22.63 -9.17 -8.47
CA LYS A 12 -21.93 -10.45 -8.64
C LYS A 12 -21.13 -10.80 -7.39
N CYS A 13 -20.94 -12.07 -7.13
CA CYS A 13 -20.05 -12.56 -6.08
C CYS A 13 -18.66 -11.95 -6.21
N GLN A 14 -18.14 -11.40 -5.13
CA GLN A 14 -16.84 -10.70 -5.12
C GLN A 14 -15.64 -11.63 -4.83
N CYS A 15 -15.86 -12.95 -4.75
CA CYS A 15 -14.82 -13.91 -4.46
C CYS A 15 -13.85 -14.11 -5.63
N SER A 16 -14.39 -14.19 -6.84
CA SER A 16 -13.61 -14.37 -8.05
C SER A 16 -14.17 -13.51 -9.17
N PRO A 17 -13.33 -12.88 -10.00
CA PRO A 17 -13.77 -12.16 -11.18
C PRO A 17 -14.58 -13.01 -12.15
N SER A 18 -14.33 -14.32 -12.19
CA SER A 18 -15.04 -15.29 -13.03
C SER A 18 -16.36 -15.79 -12.43
N CYS A 19 -16.65 -15.47 -11.16
CA CYS A 19 -17.89 -15.91 -10.53
C CYS A 19 -19.05 -15.02 -10.92
N ASN A 20 -20.01 -15.56 -11.65
CA ASN A 20 -21.23 -14.86 -12.08
C ASN A 20 -22.43 -15.08 -11.13
N ASN A 21 -22.28 -15.88 -10.06
CA ASN A 21 -23.35 -16.12 -9.12
C ASN A 21 -23.70 -14.84 -8.36
N PRO A 22 -24.99 -14.60 -8.04
CA PRO A 22 -25.37 -13.48 -7.18
C PRO A 22 -24.83 -13.68 -5.77
N PRO A 23 -24.48 -12.60 -5.08
CA PRO A 23 -24.13 -12.67 -3.65
C PRO A 23 -25.35 -13.02 -2.81
N LEU A 24 -25.13 -13.58 -1.63
CA LEU A 24 -26.19 -13.77 -0.63
C LEU A 24 -26.61 -12.42 -0.03
N ASP A 25 -27.83 -12.35 0.51
CA ASP A 25 -28.26 -11.21 1.30
C ASP A 25 -27.29 -10.97 2.47
N ASN A 26 -26.86 -9.74 2.64
CA ASN A 26 -25.88 -9.32 3.65
C ASN A 26 -24.45 -9.89 3.50
N SER A 27 -24.10 -10.47 2.35
CA SER A 27 -22.75 -10.94 2.06
C SER A 27 -22.29 -10.47 0.67
N PRO A 28 -21.01 -10.12 0.48
CA PRO A 28 -20.47 -9.89 -0.86
C PRO A 28 -20.19 -11.19 -1.63
N PHE A 29 -20.46 -12.35 -1.04
CA PHE A 29 -20.14 -13.67 -1.59
C PHE A 29 -21.40 -14.49 -1.82
N CYS A 30 -21.38 -15.31 -2.89
CA CYS A 30 -22.46 -16.27 -3.16
C CYS A 30 -22.38 -17.49 -2.23
N ALA A 31 -23.44 -18.29 -2.22
CA ALA A 31 -23.55 -19.48 -1.36
C ALA A 31 -22.37 -20.46 -1.50
N THR A 32 -21.84 -20.61 -2.72
CA THR A 32 -20.69 -21.48 -2.99
C THR A 32 -19.40 -20.94 -2.36
N HIS A 33 -19.23 -19.61 -2.37
CA HIS A 33 -17.97 -18.98 -2.01
C HIS A 33 -17.91 -18.44 -0.58
N ILE A 34 -19.04 -18.30 0.11
CA ILE A 34 -19.08 -17.70 1.45
C ILE A 34 -18.20 -18.45 2.48
N LYS A 35 -18.01 -19.77 2.28
CA LYS A 35 -17.17 -20.59 3.15
C LYS A 35 -15.68 -20.51 2.84
N PHE A 36 -15.32 -20.09 1.63
CA PHE A 36 -13.95 -20.17 1.12
C PHE A 36 -13.32 -18.80 0.85
N CYS A 37 -14.13 -17.78 0.66
CA CYS A 37 -13.61 -16.42 0.44
C CYS A 37 -13.37 -15.70 1.75
N PRO A 38 -12.15 -15.23 1.96
CA PRO A 38 -11.84 -14.44 3.14
C PRO A 38 -12.58 -13.10 3.12
N ARG A 39 -12.89 -12.61 4.32
CA ARG A 39 -13.48 -11.28 4.50
C ARG A 39 -12.63 -10.23 3.81
N ARG A 40 -13.26 -9.25 3.17
CA ARG A 40 -12.58 -8.09 2.58
C ARG A 40 -12.77 -6.86 3.44
N SER A 41 -11.72 -6.09 3.58
CA SER A 41 -11.79 -4.79 4.19
C SER A 41 -12.67 -3.84 3.35
N PRO A 42 -13.60 -3.06 3.95
CA PRO A 42 -14.50 -2.19 3.21
C PRO A 42 -13.73 -1.05 2.52
N LEU A 43 -14.13 -0.77 1.27
CA LEU A 43 -13.55 0.30 0.46
C LEU A 43 -14.13 1.67 0.83
N SER A 44 -13.28 2.69 0.84
CA SER A 44 -13.67 4.09 1.00
C SER A 44 -14.25 4.68 -0.29
N GLY A 45 -13.91 4.08 -1.44
CA GLY A 45 -14.19 4.59 -2.78
C GLY A 45 -13.08 5.50 -3.32
N PHE A 46 -11.96 5.60 -2.60
CA PHE A 46 -10.78 6.40 -2.98
C PHE A 46 -9.51 5.55 -3.11
N GLU A 47 -9.64 4.25 -3.07
CA GLU A 47 -8.53 3.34 -3.29
C GLU A 47 -7.99 3.48 -4.73
N PRO A 48 -6.65 3.40 -4.92
CA PRO A 48 -6.08 3.38 -6.26
C PRO A 48 -6.45 2.09 -6.99
N GLU A 49 -6.48 2.14 -8.31
CA GLU A 49 -6.57 0.93 -9.11
C GLU A 49 -5.25 0.15 -9.05
N PHE A 50 -5.36 -1.19 -9.13
CA PHE A 50 -4.21 -2.06 -9.32
C PHE A 50 -3.73 -1.94 -10.78
N LYS A 51 -2.67 -1.14 -10.98
CA LYS A 51 -2.04 -0.87 -12.27
C LYS A 51 -0.54 -1.13 -12.17
N PRO A 52 -0.10 -2.39 -12.13
CA PRO A 52 1.31 -2.75 -11.95
C PRO A 52 2.21 -2.18 -13.07
N GLU A 53 1.69 -2.03 -14.28
CA GLU A 53 2.44 -1.48 -15.42
C GLU A 53 2.97 -0.07 -15.17
N LEU A 54 2.33 0.73 -14.33
CA LEU A 54 2.80 2.07 -13.97
C LEU A 54 4.10 2.05 -13.14
N TYR A 55 4.42 0.91 -12.53
CA TYR A 55 5.59 0.73 -11.69
C TYR A 55 6.60 -0.27 -12.28
N ASN A 56 6.13 -1.23 -13.06
CA ASN A 56 6.94 -2.36 -13.54
C ASN A 56 7.54 -2.11 -14.93
N LYS A 57 6.87 -1.28 -15.77
CA LYS A 57 7.23 -1.06 -17.16
C LYS A 57 8.64 -0.47 -17.36
N HIS A 58 9.08 0.40 -16.44
CA HIS A 58 10.34 1.10 -16.54
C HIS A 58 11.26 0.74 -15.38
N SER A 59 12.45 0.25 -15.67
CA SER A 59 13.45 -0.14 -14.66
C SER A 59 13.78 1.00 -13.71
N GLY A 60 13.95 2.22 -14.22
CA GLY A 60 14.22 3.39 -13.37
C GLY A 60 13.10 3.71 -12.36
N ILE A 61 11.82 3.50 -12.71
CA ILE A 61 10.71 3.64 -11.77
C ILE A 61 10.76 2.51 -10.73
N LYS A 62 10.99 1.29 -11.19
CA LYS A 62 11.08 0.10 -10.33
C LYS A 62 12.20 0.23 -9.30
N GLU A 63 13.37 0.70 -9.71
CA GLU A 63 14.53 0.94 -8.84
C GLU A 63 14.34 2.14 -7.89
N ALA A 64 13.63 3.18 -8.32
CA ALA A 64 13.49 4.41 -7.56
C ALA A 64 12.43 4.37 -6.45
N LEU A 65 11.45 3.47 -6.57
CA LEU A 65 10.28 3.40 -5.70
C LEU A 65 10.25 2.08 -4.93
N ASN A 66 9.92 2.16 -3.65
CA ASN A 66 9.76 1.01 -2.76
C ASN A 66 8.30 0.88 -2.26
N CYS A 67 8.08 -0.03 -1.31
CA CYS A 67 6.78 -0.26 -0.70
C CYS A 67 6.13 1.00 -0.10
N PHE A 68 6.93 1.88 0.52
CA PHE A 68 6.44 3.13 1.11
C PHE A 68 5.89 4.08 0.05
N ALA A 69 6.66 4.33 -1.02
CA ALA A 69 6.19 5.16 -2.13
C ALA A 69 4.94 4.57 -2.80
N TYR A 70 4.93 3.25 -2.99
CA TYR A 70 3.80 2.54 -3.60
C TYR A 70 2.52 2.64 -2.75
N ALA A 71 2.61 2.46 -1.44
CA ALA A 71 1.47 2.52 -0.55
C ALA A 71 0.75 3.89 -0.58
N PHE A 72 1.50 4.97 -0.81
CA PHE A 72 0.97 6.32 -0.96
C PHE A 72 0.67 6.72 -2.42
N ASP A 73 0.63 5.74 -3.34
CA ASP A 73 0.35 5.95 -4.76
C ASP A 73 1.29 6.96 -5.44
N TYR A 74 2.53 7.04 -4.97
CA TYR A 74 3.53 7.90 -5.58
C TYR A 74 4.11 7.25 -6.84
N ARG A 75 4.10 7.97 -7.97
CA ARG A 75 4.42 7.43 -9.31
C ARG A 75 5.56 8.16 -10.02
N GLY A 76 6.13 9.17 -9.40
CA GLY A 76 7.12 10.03 -10.05
C GLY A 76 8.54 9.47 -10.02
N LEU A 77 9.27 9.58 -11.13
CA LEU A 77 10.72 9.52 -11.09
C LEU A 77 11.26 10.73 -10.34
N PRO A 78 12.32 10.55 -9.54
CA PRO A 78 13.00 11.69 -8.94
C PRO A 78 13.55 12.60 -10.04
N LYS A 79 13.29 13.91 -9.93
CA LYS A 79 13.96 14.93 -10.76
C LYS A 79 15.42 15.09 -10.29
N LYS A 80 16.26 14.09 -10.57
CA LYS A 80 17.69 14.12 -10.26
C LYS A 80 18.49 13.72 -11.47
N THR A 81 19.68 14.31 -11.61
CA THR A 81 20.68 13.89 -12.57
C THR A 81 20.95 12.39 -12.41
N GLY A 82 20.93 11.63 -13.48
CA GLY A 82 21.16 10.17 -13.49
C GLY A 82 19.89 9.32 -13.36
N CYS A 83 18.68 9.89 -13.16
CA CYS A 83 17.44 9.12 -13.22
C CYS A 83 16.85 9.19 -14.63
N THR A 84 16.76 8.04 -15.27
CA THR A 84 16.11 7.82 -16.57
C THR A 84 14.98 6.81 -16.42
N LYS A 85 14.28 6.53 -17.52
CA LYS A 85 13.29 5.44 -17.54
C LYS A 85 13.94 4.05 -17.34
N ASP A 86 15.19 3.91 -17.72
CA ASP A 86 15.89 2.63 -17.75
C ASP A 86 16.71 2.36 -16.48
N SER A 87 17.13 3.41 -15.78
CA SER A 87 17.88 3.28 -14.52
C SER A 87 17.70 4.52 -13.63
N CYS A 88 17.61 4.31 -12.32
CA CYS A 88 17.55 5.37 -11.34
C CYS A 88 18.18 4.94 -10.00
N PRO A 89 19.52 4.90 -9.91
CA PRO A 89 20.26 4.41 -8.75
C PRO A 89 20.24 5.41 -7.60
N VAL A 90 19.06 5.69 -7.06
CA VAL A 90 18.88 6.59 -5.91
C VAL A 90 18.40 5.82 -4.69
N PRO A 91 18.80 6.23 -3.47
CA PRO A 91 18.29 5.60 -2.26
C PRO A 91 16.77 5.64 -2.21
N PHE A 92 16.14 4.57 -1.72
CA PHE A 92 14.70 4.52 -1.52
C PHE A 92 14.19 5.62 -0.59
N PRO A 93 12.97 6.12 -0.83
CA PRO A 93 12.30 6.97 0.15
C PRO A 93 12.03 6.17 1.44
N GLN A 94 12.17 6.82 2.58
CA GLN A 94 11.97 6.19 3.88
C GLN A 94 11.02 7.03 4.73
N PRO A 95 10.13 6.41 5.54
CA PRO A 95 9.28 7.11 6.49
C PRO A 95 10.07 8.00 7.44
N GLY A 96 9.53 9.17 7.75
CA GLY A 96 10.11 10.13 8.68
C GLY A 96 11.23 11.00 8.09
N ARG A 97 11.72 10.69 6.87
CA ARG A 97 12.82 11.46 6.29
C ARG A 97 12.44 12.89 5.93
N ALA A 98 11.20 13.10 5.53
CA ALA A 98 10.70 14.42 5.21
C ALA A 98 10.50 15.27 6.46
N SER A 99 10.12 14.70 7.58
CA SER A 99 9.96 15.35 8.89
C SER A 99 11.25 15.41 9.72
N GLY A 100 12.39 14.98 9.17
CA GLY A 100 13.70 15.17 9.80
C GLY A 100 14.21 13.99 10.63
N TYR A 101 13.49 12.88 10.67
CA TYR A 101 13.99 11.66 11.34
C TYR A 101 15.27 11.15 10.68
N PRO A 102 16.17 10.48 11.44
CA PRO A 102 17.38 9.86 10.89
C PRO A 102 17.05 8.77 9.87
N LYS A 103 18.03 8.38 9.04
CA LYS A 103 17.90 7.24 8.14
C LYS A 103 17.54 5.98 8.92
N TRP A 104 16.73 5.12 8.32
CA TRP A 104 16.28 3.87 8.92
C TRP A 104 17.44 3.00 9.41
N SER A 105 18.47 2.84 8.59
CA SER A 105 19.68 2.05 8.91
C SER A 105 20.46 2.53 10.15
N LYS A 106 20.18 3.75 10.66
CA LYS A 106 20.82 4.31 11.85
C LYS A 106 19.95 4.23 13.10
N VAL A 107 18.75 3.68 13.00
CA VAL A 107 17.81 3.59 14.12
C VAL A 107 17.93 2.21 14.73
N LYS A 108 18.34 2.16 15.99
CA LYS A 108 18.23 0.95 16.81
C LYS A 108 16.73 0.71 17.08
N GLY A 109 16.28 -0.53 16.91
CA GLY A 109 14.89 -0.89 17.17
C GLY A 109 13.96 -0.45 16.05
N LYS A 110 13.84 -1.25 15.02
CA LYS A 110 12.93 -1.09 13.89
C LYS A 110 11.54 -1.60 14.29
N ARG A 111 10.91 -0.90 15.28
CA ARG A 111 9.64 -1.34 15.86
C ARG A 111 8.46 -0.56 15.33
N CYS A 112 7.28 -1.16 15.45
CA CYS A 112 6.02 -0.55 15.02
C CYS A 112 5.80 0.88 15.53
N PRO A 113 6.00 1.21 16.82
CA PRO A 113 5.83 2.59 17.32
C PRO A 113 6.76 3.59 16.64
N ASP A 114 8.00 3.22 16.35
CA ASP A 114 8.98 4.10 15.71
C ASP A 114 8.53 4.48 14.29
N LEU A 115 8.06 3.49 13.52
CA LEU A 115 7.57 3.70 12.15
C LEU A 115 6.27 4.48 12.12
N ILE A 116 5.36 4.19 13.03
CA ILE A 116 4.08 4.92 13.15
C ILE A 116 4.38 6.38 13.48
N GLY A 117 5.28 6.67 14.43
CA GLY A 117 5.69 8.04 14.75
C GLY A 117 6.30 8.77 13.56
N ARG A 118 7.14 8.09 12.76
CA ARG A 118 7.70 8.62 11.52
C ARG A 118 6.64 8.94 10.46
N LEU A 119 5.63 8.07 10.33
CA LEU A 119 4.50 8.30 9.43
C LEU A 119 3.68 9.52 9.84
N PHE A 120 3.37 9.67 11.13
CA PHE A 120 2.65 10.85 11.62
C PHE A 120 3.48 12.14 11.42
N GLY A 121 4.80 12.06 11.50
CA GLY A 121 5.69 13.18 11.18
C GLY A 121 5.62 13.58 9.70
N ASP A 122 5.64 12.61 8.79
CA ASP A 122 5.60 12.85 7.34
C ASP A 122 4.18 13.13 6.85
N VAL A 123 3.17 12.52 7.46
CA VAL A 123 1.75 12.58 7.06
C VAL A 123 0.88 12.88 8.29
N PRO A 124 0.85 14.13 8.80
CA PRO A 124 0.12 14.46 10.02
C PRO A 124 -1.38 14.09 10.00
N ASP A 125 -1.98 14.06 8.80
CA ASP A 125 -3.41 13.70 8.64
C ASP A 125 -3.64 12.19 8.50
N ILE A 126 -2.59 11.35 8.56
CA ILE A 126 -2.77 9.90 8.55
C ILE A 126 -3.56 9.47 9.79
N LYS A 127 -4.43 8.46 9.65
CA LYS A 127 -5.28 8.00 10.75
C LYS A 127 -5.06 6.52 11.01
N MET A 128 -5.06 6.13 12.27
CA MET A 128 -5.12 4.71 12.64
C MET A 128 -6.42 4.10 12.14
N ALA A 129 -6.37 2.85 11.73
CA ALA A 129 -7.52 2.13 11.20
C ALA A 129 -7.55 0.67 11.68
N THR A 130 -8.67 0.00 11.43
CA THR A 130 -8.81 -1.46 11.56
C THR A 130 -9.20 -2.06 10.21
N PHE A 131 -9.11 -3.37 10.10
CA PHE A 131 -9.51 -4.08 8.89
C PHE A 131 -10.98 -3.82 8.54
N GLU A 132 -11.86 -3.87 9.55
CA GLU A 132 -13.31 -3.80 9.41
C GLU A 132 -13.86 -2.41 9.16
N LYS A 133 -13.15 -1.37 9.59
CA LYS A 133 -13.64 0.01 9.45
C LYS A 133 -13.23 0.61 8.12
N ARG A 134 -14.19 1.21 7.44
CA ARG A 134 -13.96 2.00 6.22
C ARG A 134 -13.12 3.23 6.53
N CYS A 135 -12.17 3.57 5.66
CA CYS A 135 -11.48 4.86 5.73
C CYS A 135 -12.43 6.02 5.39
N PRO A 136 -12.19 7.20 5.94
CA PRO A 136 -12.96 8.39 5.60
C PRO A 136 -12.89 8.73 4.11
N LYS A 137 -13.80 9.56 3.62
CA LYS A 137 -13.76 10.12 2.26
C LYS A 137 -12.39 10.76 1.99
N LYS A 138 -11.85 10.55 0.80
CA LYS A 138 -10.53 11.01 0.34
C LYS A 138 -9.33 10.32 1.04
N TYR A 139 -9.55 9.17 1.64
CA TYR A 139 -8.49 8.32 2.20
C TYR A 139 -8.56 6.94 1.57
N SER A 140 -7.42 6.27 1.49
CA SER A 140 -7.32 4.84 1.15
C SER A 140 -6.61 4.08 2.25
N LYS A 141 -6.92 2.79 2.39
CA LYS A 141 -6.31 1.97 3.44
C LYS A 141 -4.95 1.46 3.02
N ILE A 142 -4.00 1.52 3.96
CA ILE A 142 -2.68 0.90 3.86
C ILE A 142 -2.44 0.04 5.11
N ALA A 143 -1.47 -0.85 5.04
CA ALA A 143 -1.03 -1.65 6.18
C ALA A 143 0.49 -1.59 6.31
N LEU A 144 0.97 -1.65 7.56
CA LEU A 144 2.37 -1.62 7.92
C LEU A 144 2.75 -2.89 8.68
N VAL A 145 3.83 -3.51 8.27
CA VAL A 145 4.47 -4.66 8.92
C VAL A 145 5.96 -4.41 9.09
N VAL A 146 6.59 -5.08 10.04
CA VAL A 146 8.04 -4.99 10.26
C VAL A 146 8.66 -6.36 10.48
N ASP A 147 9.90 -6.45 10.09
CA ASP A 147 10.92 -7.33 10.59
C ASP A 147 11.81 -6.46 11.48
N GLU A 148 11.77 -6.65 12.79
CA GLU A 148 12.40 -5.73 13.75
C GLU A 148 13.92 -5.67 13.60
N ASP A 149 14.53 -6.72 13.09
CA ASP A 149 15.97 -6.80 12.88
C ASP A 149 16.39 -6.23 11.52
N GLU A 150 15.57 -6.39 10.49
CA GLU A 150 15.98 -6.15 9.11
C GLU A 150 15.26 -4.99 8.43
N ASP A 151 13.90 -5.00 8.35
CA ASP A 151 13.19 -4.10 7.44
C ASP A 151 11.74 -3.84 7.85
N TYR A 152 11.08 -2.96 7.13
CA TYR A 152 9.64 -2.70 7.20
C TYR A 152 9.01 -2.89 5.83
N HIS A 153 7.70 -3.15 5.81
CA HIS A 153 6.98 -3.27 4.57
C HIS A 153 5.58 -2.66 4.63
N PHE A 154 5.13 -2.14 3.46
CA PHE A 154 3.81 -1.56 3.30
C PHE A 154 3.01 -2.32 2.26
N TYR A 155 1.71 -2.43 2.55
CA TYR A 155 0.67 -2.86 1.63
C TYR A 155 -0.31 -1.71 1.41
N ARG A 156 -0.99 -1.69 0.26
CA ARG A 156 -2.13 -0.83 0.02
C ARG A 156 -3.33 -1.64 -0.42
N GLN A 157 -4.53 -1.19 -0.03
CA GLN A 157 -5.76 -1.72 -0.58
C GLN A 157 -6.04 -1.06 -1.93
N ASP A 158 -6.36 -1.87 -2.94
CA ASP A 158 -6.73 -1.41 -4.27
C ASP A 158 -8.26 -1.38 -4.46
N SER A 159 -8.73 -0.67 -5.48
CA SER A 159 -10.16 -0.47 -5.74
C SER A 159 -10.96 -1.75 -6.03
N ASN A 160 -10.28 -2.84 -6.36
CA ASN A 160 -10.86 -4.17 -6.51
C ASN A 160 -11.05 -4.91 -5.18
N GLY A 161 -10.62 -4.32 -4.04
CA GLY A 161 -10.73 -4.87 -2.70
C GLY A 161 -9.61 -5.81 -2.29
N TYR A 162 -8.69 -6.15 -3.19
CA TYR A 162 -7.46 -6.87 -2.86
C TYR A 162 -6.39 -5.92 -2.32
N TRP A 163 -5.32 -6.53 -1.80
CA TRP A 163 -4.15 -5.81 -1.36
C TRP A 163 -2.98 -6.09 -2.26
N SER A 164 -2.16 -5.10 -2.47
CA SER A 164 -0.97 -5.18 -3.28
C SER A 164 0.21 -4.52 -2.59
N HIS A 165 1.40 -4.84 -3.06
CA HIS A 165 2.64 -4.29 -2.51
C HIS A 165 3.75 -4.23 -3.56
N LYS A 166 4.81 -3.50 -3.25
CA LYS A 166 6.02 -3.39 -4.08
C LYS A 166 7.24 -3.72 -3.23
N PRO A 167 7.76 -4.96 -3.27
CA PRO A 167 8.95 -5.33 -2.51
C PRO A 167 10.21 -4.65 -3.10
N GLY A 168 10.74 -3.62 -2.41
CA GLY A 168 11.97 -2.92 -2.84
C GLY A 168 11.98 -2.54 -4.32
N ALA A 169 13.04 -2.92 -5.03
CA ALA A 169 13.24 -2.69 -6.46
C ALA A 169 12.56 -3.73 -7.38
N THR A 170 11.73 -4.61 -6.84
CA THR A 170 11.03 -5.65 -7.63
C THR A 170 9.69 -5.16 -8.18
N ASP A 171 9.00 -6.02 -8.86
CA ASP A 171 7.69 -5.74 -9.44
C ASP A 171 6.61 -5.57 -8.37
N VAL A 172 5.62 -4.75 -8.69
CA VAL A 172 4.38 -4.67 -7.92
C VAL A 172 3.62 -5.98 -8.08
N THR A 173 3.10 -6.50 -6.99
CA THR A 173 2.33 -7.74 -6.97
C THR A 173 1.17 -7.67 -5.97
N HIS A 174 0.18 -8.55 -6.13
CA HIS A 174 -0.96 -8.75 -5.23
C HIS A 174 -0.95 -10.13 -4.55
N ILE A 175 0.19 -10.85 -4.66
CA ILE A 175 0.37 -12.16 -4.04
C ILE A 175 1.32 -12.07 -2.84
N ASP A 176 1.10 -12.94 -1.86
CA ASP A 176 1.95 -13.07 -0.68
C ASP A 176 3.19 -13.95 -0.94
N ALA A 177 4.00 -14.22 0.11
CA ALA A 177 5.21 -15.03 0.00
C ALA A 177 4.95 -16.49 -0.40
N THR A 178 3.71 -16.98 -0.35
CA THR A 178 3.32 -18.33 -0.81
C THR A 178 2.64 -18.33 -2.17
N GLY A 179 2.57 -17.17 -2.84
CA GLY A 179 1.93 -17.03 -4.16
C GLY A 179 0.41 -16.91 -4.10
N ARG A 180 -0.19 -16.68 -2.93
CA ARG A 180 -1.64 -16.51 -2.77
C ARG A 180 -2.04 -15.05 -2.83
N PRO A 181 -3.22 -14.73 -3.41
CA PRO A 181 -3.75 -13.36 -3.39
C PRO A 181 -3.89 -12.83 -1.97
N ILE A 182 -3.47 -11.58 -1.77
CA ILE A 182 -3.53 -10.93 -0.45
C ILE A 182 -4.93 -10.34 -0.25
N TYR A 183 -5.70 -10.94 0.63
CA TYR A 183 -7.01 -10.44 1.08
C TYR A 183 -6.90 -9.62 2.36
N ASP A 184 -5.96 -9.99 3.21
CA ASP A 184 -5.68 -9.37 4.49
C ASP A 184 -4.17 -9.42 4.76
N PRO A 185 -3.46 -8.26 4.77
CA PRO A 185 -2.02 -8.22 5.06
C PRO A 185 -1.63 -8.78 6.42
N GLN A 186 -2.53 -8.76 7.42
CA GLN A 186 -2.26 -9.32 8.73
C GLN A 186 -2.16 -10.84 8.69
N LEU A 187 -2.96 -11.48 7.82
CA LEU A 187 -3.02 -12.95 7.68
C LEU A 187 -2.16 -13.48 6.53
N ALA A 188 -1.66 -12.61 5.65
CA ALA A 188 -0.82 -12.99 4.52
C ALA A 188 0.50 -13.62 5.00
N SER A 189 1.04 -14.55 4.21
CA SER A 189 2.38 -15.07 4.44
C SER A 189 3.42 -14.00 4.14
N ARG A 190 4.33 -13.76 5.10
CA ARG A 190 5.34 -12.70 5.02
C ARG A 190 6.76 -13.23 5.28
N LEU A 191 6.94 -14.52 5.20
CA LEU A 191 8.25 -15.19 5.28
C LEU A 191 8.81 -15.38 3.87
N TYR A 192 9.91 -14.72 3.56
CA TYR A 192 10.61 -14.75 2.27
C TYR A 192 11.97 -15.44 2.42
N PRO A 193 12.02 -16.79 2.38
CA PRO A 193 13.25 -17.54 2.70
C PRO A 193 14.43 -17.15 1.84
N GLY A 194 14.21 -16.83 0.55
CA GLY A 194 15.28 -16.47 -0.38
C GLY A 194 15.97 -15.13 -0.09
N SER A 195 15.33 -14.24 0.68
CA SER A 195 15.91 -12.95 1.10
C SER A 195 16.25 -12.90 2.60
N GLY A 196 15.87 -13.92 3.37
CA GLY A 196 16.00 -13.92 4.83
C GLY A 196 14.97 -13.03 5.55
N LEU A 197 14.12 -12.31 4.84
CA LEU A 197 13.15 -11.40 5.44
C LEU A 197 11.95 -12.14 6.01
N HIS A 198 11.58 -11.78 7.24
CA HIS A 198 10.40 -12.29 7.91
C HIS A 198 9.64 -11.15 8.60
N TYR A 199 8.70 -10.51 7.93
CA TYR A 199 7.89 -9.43 8.52
C TYR A 199 6.88 -10.00 9.52
N ASN A 200 7.37 -10.47 10.66
CA ASN A 200 6.62 -11.19 11.69
C ASN A 200 5.70 -10.29 12.51
N GLN A 201 6.00 -8.99 12.59
CA GLN A 201 5.20 -8.03 13.34
C GLN A 201 4.21 -7.29 12.42
N PHE A 202 2.92 -7.45 12.68
CA PHE A 202 1.89 -6.59 12.09
C PHE A 202 1.71 -5.34 12.95
N CYS A 203 1.98 -4.16 12.40
CA CYS A 203 1.90 -2.91 13.16
C CYS A 203 0.50 -2.34 13.21
N SER A 204 -0.10 -2.08 12.06
CA SER A 204 -1.43 -1.48 11.99
C SER A 204 -1.95 -1.39 10.56
N TYR A 205 -3.27 -1.23 10.45
CA TYR A 205 -3.90 -0.57 9.30
C TYR A 205 -3.93 0.94 9.53
N LEU A 206 -3.82 1.69 8.44
CA LEU A 206 -3.82 3.14 8.45
C LEU A 206 -4.66 3.65 7.29
N CYS A 207 -5.29 4.80 7.46
CA CYS A 207 -5.95 5.53 6.39
C CYS A 207 -5.01 6.64 5.91
N ALA A 208 -4.50 6.51 4.70
CA ALA A 208 -3.62 7.46 4.04
C ALA A 208 -4.42 8.50 3.24
N PRO A 209 -4.19 9.82 3.43
CA PRO A 209 -4.92 10.85 2.70
C PRO A 209 -4.52 10.88 1.21
N LYS A 210 -5.51 11.00 0.31
CA LYS A 210 -5.30 11.05 -1.16
C LYS A 210 -5.16 12.48 -1.69
N THR A 211 -5.51 13.48 -0.91
CA THR A 211 -5.51 14.89 -1.34
C THR A 211 -4.16 15.56 -1.23
N ARG A 212 -3.21 14.91 -0.59
CA ARG A 212 -1.85 15.44 -0.40
C ARG A 212 -0.84 14.63 -1.19
N LYS A 213 -0.05 15.29 -2.01
CA LYS A 213 1.09 14.66 -2.67
C LYS A 213 2.20 14.46 -1.65
N LEU A 214 2.56 13.23 -1.38
CA LEU A 214 3.68 12.90 -0.52
C LEU A 214 4.98 13.45 -1.11
N ARG A 215 5.69 14.30 -0.38
CA ARG A 215 7.07 14.68 -0.71
C ARG A 215 8.01 13.60 -0.15
N LEU A 216 8.48 12.75 -1.03
CA LEU A 216 9.46 11.74 -0.65
C LEU A 216 10.84 12.37 -0.55
N LYS A 217 11.43 12.37 0.64
CA LYS A 217 12.82 12.79 0.83
C LYS A 217 13.72 11.57 0.84
N ARG A 218 14.70 11.59 -0.03
CA ARG A 218 15.70 10.54 -0.19
C ARG A 218 16.98 10.95 0.54
N GLY A 219 17.57 10.09 1.31
CA GLY A 219 18.92 10.06 1.87
C GLY A 219 19.79 11.32 2.02
N GLY A 220 19.28 12.53 1.91
CA GLY A 220 20.06 13.76 1.99
C GLY A 220 20.11 14.36 3.41
N THR A 221 21.20 15.08 3.74
CA THR A 221 21.48 15.70 5.04
C THR A 221 20.83 17.08 5.26
N ARG A 222 19.92 17.55 4.40
CA ARG A 222 19.31 18.85 4.56
C ARG A 222 18.33 18.90 5.72
N LYS A 223 18.57 19.82 6.67
CA LYS A 223 17.60 20.18 7.73
C LYS A 223 16.27 20.58 7.08
N VAL A 224 15.19 19.91 7.47
CA VAL A 224 13.83 20.27 7.06
C VAL A 224 13.29 21.27 8.06
N LYS A 225 12.80 22.42 7.58
CA LYS A 225 12.01 23.33 8.43
C LYS A 225 10.80 22.56 8.95
N LYS A 226 10.53 22.65 10.27
CA LYS A 226 9.34 22.08 10.89
C LYS A 226 8.09 22.62 10.17
N GLY A 227 7.21 21.72 9.78
CA GLY A 227 5.93 22.05 9.18
C GLY A 227 5.95 22.09 7.65
N LEU A 228 5.24 21.23 7.01
CA LEU A 228 4.96 21.07 5.58
C LEU A 228 5.81 20.02 4.86
N VAL A 229 5.28 18.83 4.95
CA VAL A 229 5.86 17.66 4.33
C VAL A 229 5.10 17.25 3.06
N PHE A 230 3.98 17.91 2.77
CA PHE A 230 3.08 17.54 1.68
C PHE A 230 2.70 18.73 0.83
N VAL A 231 2.87 18.57 -0.45
CA VAL A 231 2.32 19.43 -1.51
C VAL A 231 1.67 18.54 -2.54
#